data_194032f9eeab7d48ff1912cc60b3773a
#
_entry.id   194032f9eeab7d48ff1912cc60b3773a
#
_cell.length_a   1.000
_cell.length_b   1.000
_cell.length_c   1.000
_cell.angle_alpha   90.00
_cell.angle_beta   90.00
_cell.angle_gamma   90.00
#
_symmetry.space_group_name_H-M   'P 1'
#
loop_
_entity.id
_entity.type
_entity.pdbx_description
1 polymer ?
#
loop_
_entity_poly.entity_id
_entity_poly.type
_entity_poly.pdbx_seq_one_letter_code
_entity_poly.pdbx_strand_id
1 'polypeptide(L)'
;MRIQSLRSIPPLDALLGLMAILSILVLLMPRDWLSRSFELDPLTLPAHLSDDTYSGGNSIAKWEDKEQQIWSCELGQQFRDPYCSLQLLLMEGNGKGLNLESITSITIWLAYEGEAEHIRLYLRNRHPNYFNPSDTTSTKYNTVQVSAKNMEEGLTIDMSDFRVAEWWLVQRGIPLKDSHPDFSDLIFLEIQTGSQVREGKHQIQLKKVVFTGTLISERSLYKWMVIGWSVCILLLLVYRVLKLKWALNKTISHQKELESINKLLNLQNKQFEDLAKTDQLTGLLNRIGIREALYKGLKAWEEARTPFSFVLMDLDHFKQINDTYGHKVGDETLIATAKLLDKNVRRTDYLARWGGEEFILICPNTNLEQAYILAETLRSKIEAAEIYPDLKITASFGVASMTEPNLDQLFKAADEALYAAKSQGRNRVVRK
;
A
#
# COMPACT_ATOMS: atom_id res chain seq x y z
N MET A 1 -29.71 -5.88 22.64
CA MET A 1 -28.52 -5.18 23.14
C MET A 1 -27.30 -5.81 22.49
N ARG A 2 -26.81 -5.24 21.38
CA ARG A 2 -25.64 -5.76 20.64
C ARG A 2 -24.39 -5.24 21.34
N ILE A 3 -23.63 -6.13 21.97
CA ILE A 3 -22.28 -5.86 22.45
C ILE A 3 -21.46 -5.52 21.22
N GLN A 4 -21.10 -4.23 21.06
CA GLN A 4 -20.10 -3.82 20.09
C GLN A 4 -18.82 -4.59 20.42
N SER A 5 -18.45 -5.53 19.57
CA SER A 5 -17.13 -6.15 19.61
C SER A 5 -16.09 -5.03 19.60
N LEU A 6 -15.33 -4.91 20.66
CA LEU A 6 -14.10 -4.14 20.69
C LEU A 6 -13.30 -4.54 19.44
N ARG A 7 -13.26 -3.66 18.44
CA ARG A 7 -12.39 -3.84 17.28
C ARG A 7 -10.97 -3.94 17.84
N SER A 8 -10.43 -5.13 17.82
CA SER A 8 -9.01 -5.34 18.15
C SER A 8 -8.20 -4.37 17.28
N ILE A 9 -7.46 -3.49 17.95
CA ILE A 9 -6.53 -2.57 17.26
C ILE A 9 -5.65 -3.45 16.37
N PRO A 10 -5.54 -3.18 15.08
CA PRO A 10 -4.65 -3.96 14.23
C PRO A 10 -3.25 -4.03 14.86
N PRO A 11 -2.60 -5.18 14.90
CA PRO A 11 -1.32 -5.34 15.60
C PRO A 11 -0.26 -4.34 15.16
N LEU A 12 -0.39 -3.84 13.93
CA LEU A 12 0.50 -2.85 13.36
C LEU A 12 0.27 -1.42 13.92
N ASP A 13 -0.98 -1.05 14.17
CA ASP A 13 -1.31 0.24 14.77
C ASP A 13 -0.90 0.26 16.26
N ALA A 14 -0.97 -0.89 16.92
CA ALA A 14 -0.43 -1.08 18.27
C ALA A 14 1.10 -0.93 18.30
N LEU A 15 1.81 -1.44 17.30
CA LEU A 15 3.26 -1.28 17.15
C LEU A 15 3.66 0.18 16.99
N LEU A 16 2.94 0.94 16.15
CA LEU A 16 3.18 2.37 15.99
C LEU A 16 2.94 3.15 17.29
N GLY A 17 1.87 2.81 18.02
CA GLY A 17 1.60 3.39 19.33
C GLY A 17 2.72 3.11 20.32
N LEU A 18 3.22 1.89 20.35
CA LEU A 18 4.35 1.49 21.20
C LEU A 18 5.63 2.24 20.84
N MET A 19 5.95 2.36 19.55
CA MET A 19 7.11 3.13 19.09
C MET A 19 6.99 4.61 19.44
N ALA A 20 5.80 5.20 19.32
CA ALA A 20 5.57 6.59 19.71
C ALA A 20 5.79 6.80 21.21
N ILE A 21 5.25 5.91 22.05
CA ILE A 21 5.45 5.94 23.50
C ILE A 21 6.94 5.79 23.83
N LEU A 22 7.63 4.84 23.22
CA LEU A 22 9.07 4.62 23.42
C LEU A 22 9.87 5.87 23.03
N SER A 23 9.54 6.50 21.92
CA SER A 23 10.19 7.73 21.46
C SER A 23 9.98 8.89 22.45
N ILE A 24 8.76 9.03 22.98
CA ILE A 24 8.48 10.03 24.02
C ILE A 24 9.27 9.74 25.29
N LEU A 25 9.33 8.48 25.73
CA LEU A 25 10.11 8.10 26.91
C LEU A 25 11.60 8.40 26.73
N VAL A 26 12.15 8.14 25.55
CA VAL A 26 13.55 8.48 25.23
C VAL A 26 13.79 9.98 25.21
N LEU A 27 12.83 10.78 24.72
CA LEU A 27 12.92 12.25 24.70
C LEU A 27 12.80 12.87 26.10
N LEU A 28 12.03 12.25 26.98
CA LEU A 28 11.82 12.71 28.35
C LEU A 28 12.86 12.11 29.33
N MET A 29 13.73 11.23 28.86
CA MET A 29 14.74 10.58 29.69
C MET A 29 15.73 11.62 30.22
N PRO A 30 16.02 11.61 31.56
CA PRO A 30 17.03 12.48 32.14
C PRO A 30 18.39 12.27 31.47
N ARG A 31 19.03 13.34 31.06
CA ARG A 31 20.33 13.26 30.32
C ARG A 31 21.43 12.60 31.15
N ASP A 32 21.35 12.74 32.46
CA ASP A 32 22.30 12.13 33.40
C ASP A 32 22.37 10.59 33.28
N TRP A 33 21.29 9.94 32.85
CA TRP A 33 21.27 8.49 32.64
C TRP A 33 22.11 8.04 31.44
N LEU A 34 22.39 8.96 30.53
CA LEU A 34 23.26 8.74 29.38
C LEU A 34 24.67 9.27 29.59
N SER A 35 24.93 9.86 30.77
CA SER A 35 26.25 10.36 31.14
C SER A 35 27.12 9.25 31.70
N ARG A 36 28.41 9.35 31.45
CA ARG A 36 29.45 8.55 32.03
C ARG A 36 30.51 9.47 32.57
N SER A 37 30.87 9.31 33.83
CA SER A 37 32.05 10.00 34.40
C SER A 37 33.08 8.98 34.86
N PHE A 38 34.32 9.33 34.73
CA PHE A 38 35.42 8.62 35.40
C PHE A 38 36.34 9.63 36.05
N GLU A 39 36.88 9.23 37.16
CA GLU A 39 37.79 9.99 37.99
C GLU A 39 39.21 9.56 37.67
N LEU A 40 40.08 10.55 37.52
CA LEU A 40 41.51 10.34 37.36
C LEU A 40 42.14 10.85 38.66
N ASP A 41 42.81 9.95 39.38
CA ASP A 41 43.61 10.31 40.56
C ASP A 41 45.00 10.76 40.11
N PRO A 42 45.36 12.05 40.23
CA PRO A 42 46.66 12.56 39.83
C PRO A 42 47.81 11.89 40.52
N LEU A 43 47.65 11.47 41.77
CA LEU A 43 48.71 10.86 42.57
C LEU A 43 49.17 9.49 42.06
N THR A 44 48.32 8.82 41.29
CA THR A 44 48.64 7.51 40.68
C THR A 44 49.39 7.60 39.40
N LEU A 45 49.50 8.81 38.83
CA LEU A 45 50.09 9.02 37.52
C LEU A 45 51.54 9.47 37.60
N PRO A 46 52.39 9.03 36.62
CA PRO A 46 53.74 9.58 36.51
C PRO A 46 53.66 11.09 36.24
N ALA A 47 54.29 11.83 37.12
CA ALA A 47 54.33 13.30 37.04
C ALA A 47 55.73 13.85 36.80
N HIS A 48 55.82 14.86 35.97
CA HIS A 48 57.08 15.55 35.66
C HIS A 48 56.88 17.07 35.74
N LEU A 49 57.86 17.77 36.32
CA LEU A 49 57.91 19.23 36.31
C LEU A 49 58.77 19.72 35.19
N SER A 50 58.34 20.78 34.52
CA SER A 50 59.06 21.47 33.45
C SER A 50 58.94 22.98 33.66
N ASP A 51 59.96 23.71 33.23
CA ASP A 51 60.02 25.18 33.26
C ASP A 51 60.64 25.74 31.97
N ASP A 52 60.69 27.04 31.87
CA ASP A 52 61.14 27.76 30.69
C ASP A 52 62.71 27.77 30.47
N THR A 53 63.47 27.12 31.37
CA THR A 53 64.94 27.09 31.24
C THR A 53 65.40 26.41 29.94
N TYR A 54 64.65 25.42 29.43
CA TYR A 54 64.90 24.83 28.12
C TYR A 54 64.70 25.80 26.94
N SER A 55 63.96 26.87 27.16
CA SER A 55 63.72 27.92 26.17
C SER A 55 64.56 29.16 26.38
N GLY A 56 65.49 29.10 27.29
CA GLY A 56 66.37 30.23 27.65
C GLY A 56 65.84 31.14 28.72
N GLY A 57 64.83 30.70 29.42
CA GLY A 57 64.26 31.41 30.61
C GLY A 57 65.07 31.10 31.88
N ASN A 58 64.57 31.61 33.01
CA ASN A 58 65.19 31.40 34.31
C ASN A 58 64.14 31.12 35.42
N SER A 59 62.94 30.67 35.00
CA SER A 59 61.92 30.17 35.96
C SER A 59 62.37 28.82 36.55
N ILE A 60 61.94 28.54 37.76
CA ILE A 60 62.35 27.31 38.47
C ILE A 60 61.10 26.62 39.01
N ALA A 61 60.85 25.38 38.55
CA ALA A 61 59.86 24.49 39.09
C ALA A 61 60.45 23.51 40.10
N LYS A 62 59.87 23.35 41.29
CA LYS A 62 60.33 22.46 42.36
C LYS A 62 59.18 21.68 42.98
N TRP A 63 59.47 20.41 43.38
CA TRP A 63 58.60 19.68 44.25
C TRP A 63 58.71 20.19 45.68
N GLU A 64 57.61 20.62 46.29
CA GLU A 64 57.55 20.90 47.73
C GLU A 64 57.23 19.60 48.50
N ASP A 65 56.23 18.84 47.94
CA ASP A 65 55.91 17.47 48.38
C ASP A 65 55.56 16.63 47.15
N LYS A 66 56.46 15.72 46.76
CA LYS A 66 56.28 14.89 45.60
C LYS A 66 55.20 13.82 45.75
N GLU A 67 55.04 13.31 47.00
CA GLU A 67 54.01 12.28 47.26
C GLU A 67 52.61 12.86 47.20
N GLN A 68 52.42 14.09 47.62
CA GLN A 68 51.16 14.83 47.53
C GLN A 68 51.04 15.65 46.23
N GLN A 69 52.01 15.60 45.33
CA GLN A 69 52.11 16.37 44.09
C GLN A 69 51.90 17.89 44.34
N ILE A 70 52.48 18.39 45.43
CA ILE A 70 52.53 19.82 45.73
C ILE A 70 53.83 20.35 45.11
N TRP A 71 53.70 21.33 44.24
CA TRP A 71 54.86 21.91 43.57
C TRP A 71 54.82 23.45 43.61
N SER A 72 55.99 24.03 43.58
CA SER A 72 56.12 25.47 43.49
C SER A 72 56.81 25.93 42.21
N CYS A 73 56.50 27.09 41.79
CA CYS A 73 57.06 27.76 40.64
C CYS A 73 57.54 29.17 41.06
N GLU A 74 58.81 29.44 40.79
CA GLU A 74 59.39 30.78 40.94
C GLU A 74 59.66 31.30 39.51
N LEU A 75 58.79 32.28 39.08
CA LEU A 75 58.86 32.80 37.71
C LEU A 75 59.95 33.83 37.58
N GLY A 76 60.76 33.68 36.54
CA GLY A 76 61.86 34.61 36.18
C GLY A 76 61.49 35.53 35.02
N GLN A 77 62.27 36.61 34.82
CA GLN A 77 61.97 37.62 33.79
C GLN A 77 62.71 37.46 32.47
N GLN A 78 63.62 36.49 32.36
CA GLN A 78 64.44 36.34 31.16
C GLN A 78 63.69 35.88 29.91
N PHE A 79 62.60 35.19 30.10
CA PHE A 79 61.76 34.74 28.99
C PHE A 79 60.52 35.65 28.84
N ARG A 80 60.08 35.86 27.59
CA ARG A 80 58.98 36.77 27.31
C ARG A 80 57.67 36.32 27.98
N ASP A 81 57.41 35.05 27.97
CA ASP A 81 56.24 34.42 28.54
C ASP A 81 56.68 33.30 29.51
N PRO A 82 57.17 33.66 30.72
CA PRO A 82 57.74 32.75 31.68
C PRO A 82 56.69 31.73 32.17
N TYR A 83 57.13 30.48 32.37
CA TYR A 83 56.20 29.41 32.79
C TYR A 83 56.90 28.33 33.62
N CYS A 84 56.09 27.69 34.46
CA CYS A 84 56.34 26.35 34.98
C CYS A 84 55.15 25.47 34.68
N SER A 85 55.35 24.19 34.47
CA SER A 85 54.28 23.23 34.23
C SER A 85 54.42 21.92 34.99
N LEU A 86 53.30 21.35 35.39
CA LEU A 86 53.12 19.98 35.80
C LEU A 86 52.57 19.17 34.64
N GLN A 87 53.26 18.12 34.23
CA GLN A 87 52.85 17.19 33.17
C GLN A 87 52.54 15.84 33.79
N LEU A 88 51.30 15.38 33.64
CA LEU A 88 50.85 14.05 34.04
C LEU A 88 50.77 13.16 32.81
N LEU A 89 51.40 11.99 32.88
CA LEU A 89 51.36 11.02 31.78
C LEU A 89 50.09 10.18 31.85
N LEU A 90 49.27 10.26 30.79
CA LEU A 90 47.96 9.59 30.65
C LEU A 90 48.03 8.26 29.88
N MET A 91 49.23 7.71 29.67
CA MET A 91 49.38 6.48 28.89
C MET A 91 49.03 5.25 29.72
N GLU A 92 48.20 4.39 29.11
CA GLU A 92 47.97 3.05 29.65
C GLU A 92 49.22 2.14 29.48
N GLY A 93 49.24 1.03 30.22
CA GLY A 93 50.34 0.07 30.17
C GLY A 93 50.60 -0.57 28.80
N ASN A 94 49.69 -0.47 27.87
CA ASN A 94 49.80 -0.90 26.47
C ASN A 94 50.41 0.15 25.54
N GLY A 95 50.80 1.30 26.07
CA GLY A 95 51.37 2.41 25.31
C GLY A 95 50.35 3.27 24.56
N LYS A 96 49.06 3.03 24.70
CA LYS A 96 48.00 3.89 24.15
C LYS A 96 47.71 5.05 25.08
N GLY A 97 47.40 6.18 24.50
CA GLY A 97 46.87 7.32 25.25
C GLY A 97 45.37 7.19 25.52
N LEU A 98 44.87 8.05 26.36
CA LEU A 98 43.47 8.10 26.75
C LEU A 98 42.61 8.69 25.61
N ASN A 99 41.52 8.03 25.24
CA ASN A 99 40.57 8.57 24.25
C ASN A 99 39.41 9.30 24.95
N LEU A 100 39.32 10.61 24.73
CA LEU A 100 38.32 11.51 25.30
C LEU A 100 37.36 12.07 24.26
N GLU A 101 37.22 11.50 23.07
CA GLU A 101 36.30 11.98 22.04
C GLU A 101 34.83 11.99 22.47
N SER A 102 34.41 11.09 23.39
CA SER A 102 33.06 11.04 23.94
C SER A 102 32.85 11.89 25.20
N ILE A 103 33.91 12.53 25.67
CA ILE A 103 33.87 13.41 26.84
C ILE A 103 33.38 14.80 26.42
N THR A 104 32.50 15.35 27.24
CA THR A 104 31.89 16.66 27.01
C THR A 104 32.48 17.73 27.92
N SER A 105 32.93 17.35 29.11
CA SER A 105 33.51 18.27 30.06
C SER A 105 34.58 17.62 30.95
N ILE A 106 35.50 18.43 31.43
CA ILE A 106 36.50 18.09 32.44
C ILE A 106 36.27 18.98 33.65
N THR A 107 36.21 18.37 34.86
CA THR A 107 36.16 19.12 36.13
C THR A 107 37.46 18.91 36.86
N ILE A 108 38.07 19.98 37.32
CA ILE A 108 39.37 19.99 37.93
C ILE A 108 39.27 20.65 39.31
N TRP A 109 39.84 20.01 40.34
CA TRP A 109 40.00 20.54 41.71
C TRP A 109 41.48 20.84 41.89
N LEU A 110 41.78 22.12 42.06
CA LEU A 110 43.17 22.58 42.14
C LEU A 110 43.29 23.59 43.28
N ALA A 111 44.21 23.31 44.22
CA ALA A 111 44.64 24.31 45.20
C ALA A 111 45.72 25.17 44.54
N TYR A 112 45.54 26.49 44.63
CA TYR A 112 46.45 27.47 44.09
C TYR A 112 46.71 28.59 45.08
N GLU A 113 48.01 28.86 45.36
CA GLU A 113 48.49 29.98 46.11
C GLU A 113 49.46 30.81 45.25
N GLY A 114 49.18 32.07 45.03
CA GLY A 114 49.98 32.97 44.22
C GLY A 114 49.20 34.07 43.58
N GLU A 115 49.88 34.92 42.81
CA GLU A 115 49.28 36.13 42.21
C GLU A 115 48.82 35.99 40.77
N ALA A 116 48.84 34.76 40.20
CA ALA A 116 48.40 34.52 38.84
C ALA A 116 46.86 34.66 38.79
N GLU A 117 46.36 35.42 37.85
CA GLU A 117 44.90 35.54 37.59
C GLU A 117 44.37 34.33 36.87
N HIS A 118 45.23 33.63 36.10
CA HIS A 118 44.83 32.54 35.25
C HIS A 118 45.81 31.37 35.34
N ILE A 119 45.30 30.17 35.08
CA ILE A 119 46.06 28.92 34.89
C ILE A 119 45.70 28.39 33.51
N ARG A 120 46.66 27.82 32.87
CA ARG A 120 46.54 27.22 31.54
C ARG A 120 46.54 25.70 31.65
N LEU A 121 45.58 25.08 31.01
CA LEU A 121 45.49 23.63 30.91
C LEU A 121 45.78 23.21 29.49
N TYR A 122 46.51 22.12 29.35
CA TYR A 122 46.74 21.46 28.07
C TYR A 122 46.35 20.00 28.16
N LEU A 123 45.61 19.57 27.11
CA LEU A 123 45.40 18.18 26.80
C LEU A 123 46.20 17.88 25.56
N ARG A 124 47.24 17.05 25.70
CA ARG A 124 48.22 16.85 24.62
C ARG A 124 48.06 15.46 24.01
N ASN A 125 47.76 15.41 22.70
CA ASN A 125 47.54 14.17 21.97
C ASN A 125 48.59 13.88 20.91
N ARG A 126 48.71 12.61 20.58
CA ARG A 126 49.51 12.13 19.45
C ARG A 126 48.60 11.97 18.24
N HIS A 127 49.17 12.23 17.06
CA HIS A 127 48.55 11.92 15.79
C HIS A 127 49.59 11.62 14.71
N PRO A 128 49.37 10.63 13.85
CA PRO A 128 50.37 10.23 12.83
C PRO A 128 50.89 11.34 11.93
N ASN A 129 50.06 12.39 11.71
CA ASN A 129 50.42 13.49 10.81
C ASN A 129 51.50 14.45 11.37
N TYR A 130 51.71 14.50 12.70
CA TYR A 130 52.56 15.47 13.32
C TYR A 130 53.42 14.94 14.51
N PHE A 131 53.09 13.81 15.07
CA PHE A 131 53.83 13.28 16.22
C PHE A 131 55.12 12.59 15.84
N ASN A 132 56.20 12.97 16.52
CA ASN A 132 57.49 12.31 16.45
C ASN A 132 57.87 11.74 17.85
N PRO A 133 58.04 10.41 18.02
CA PRO A 133 58.37 9.81 19.31
C PRO A 133 59.67 10.33 19.96
N SER A 134 60.63 10.84 19.19
CA SER A 134 61.87 11.42 19.69
C SER A 134 61.74 12.88 20.12
N ASP A 135 60.57 13.52 19.86
CA ASP A 135 60.29 14.90 20.20
C ASP A 135 58.90 15.00 20.86
N THR A 136 58.86 14.95 22.18
CA THR A 136 57.62 15.05 22.96
C THR A 136 56.90 16.38 22.76
N THR A 137 57.56 17.44 22.28
CA THR A 137 56.93 18.72 21.97
C THR A 137 56.14 18.68 20.64
N SER A 138 56.27 17.60 19.89
CA SER A 138 55.48 17.37 18.65
C SER A 138 54.06 16.94 18.90
N THR A 139 53.67 16.65 20.13
CA THR A 139 52.24 16.44 20.50
C THR A 139 51.44 17.71 20.29
N LYS A 140 50.17 17.57 19.90
CA LYS A 140 49.28 18.73 19.74
C LYS A 140 48.88 19.27 21.11
N TYR A 141 48.96 20.57 21.26
CA TYR A 141 48.62 21.29 22.48
C TYR A 141 47.20 21.83 22.39
N ASN A 142 46.19 21.03 22.83
CA ASN A 142 44.86 21.54 23.00
C ASN A 142 44.81 22.30 24.34
N THR A 143 44.50 23.58 24.33
CA THR A 143 44.67 24.48 25.48
C THR A 143 43.40 25.22 25.81
N VAL A 144 43.21 25.47 27.11
CA VAL A 144 42.23 26.40 27.65
C VAL A 144 42.88 27.20 28.76
N GLN A 145 42.52 28.46 28.89
CA GLN A 145 42.96 29.34 29.97
C GLN A 145 41.77 29.67 30.87
N VAL A 146 41.94 29.42 32.16
CA VAL A 146 40.88 29.51 33.15
C VAL A 146 41.30 30.43 34.30
N SER A 147 40.31 31.01 35.01
CA SER A 147 40.62 31.80 36.21
C SER A 147 41.17 30.94 37.32
N ALA A 148 42.26 31.39 37.97
CA ALA A 148 42.86 30.74 39.15
C ALA A 148 41.98 30.78 40.40
N LYS A 149 40.89 31.58 40.40
CA LYS A 149 39.99 31.77 41.53
C LYS A 149 39.02 30.60 41.67
N ASN A 150 38.76 30.18 42.90
CA ASN A 150 37.73 29.16 43.26
C ASN A 150 37.92 27.77 42.62
N MET A 151 39.14 27.42 42.22
CA MET A 151 39.39 26.09 41.62
C MET A 151 39.33 24.95 42.66
N GLU A 152 39.38 25.26 43.93
CA GLU A 152 39.23 24.23 45.01
C GLU A 152 37.81 23.69 45.12
N GLU A 153 36.80 24.44 44.70
CA GLU A 153 35.39 23.97 44.68
C GLU A 153 35.09 23.06 43.46
N GLY A 154 36.00 23.00 42.54
CA GLY A 154 35.86 22.27 41.27
C GLY A 154 35.43 23.15 40.14
N LEU A 155 36.32 23.36 39.19
CA LEU A 155 36.04 24.08 37.94
C LEU A 155 35.69 23.13 36.83
N THR A 156 34.48 23.26 36.28
CA THR A 156 34.07 22.50 35.10
C THR A 156 34.29 23.29 33.84
N ILE A 157 34.97 22.64 32.85
CA ILE A 157 35.37 23.22 31.57
C ILE A 157 34.76 22.34 30.49
N ASP A 158 34.06 22.94 29.53
CA ASP A 158 33.58 22.22 28.36
C ASP A 158 34.71 21.88 27.41
N MET A 159 34.70 20.69 26.82
CA MET A 159 35.70 20.29 25.81
C MET A 159 35.66 21.17 24.58
N SER A 160 34.56 21.85 24.30
CA SER A 160 34.40 22.82 23.23
C SER A 160 35.15 24.15 23.46
N ASP A 161 35.55 24.44 24.72
CA ASP A 161 36.30 25.66 25.07
C ASP A 161 37.79 25.51 24.76
N PHE A 162 38.26 24.28 24.57
CA PHE A 162 39.64 24.04 24.19
C PHE A 162 39.91 24.51 22.75
N ARG A 163 41.08 25.06 22.54
CA ARG A 163 41.62 25.47 21.23
C ARG A 163 43.02 24.93 21.07
N VAL A 164 43.46 24.77 19.84
CA VAL A 164 44.90 24.41 19.60
C VAL A 164 45.74 25.65 19.82
N ALA A 165 46.85 25.50 20.56
CA ALA A 165 47.76 26.60 20.84
C ALA A 165 48.34 27.19 19.54
N GLU A 166 48.13 28.49 19.34
CA GLU A 166 48.49 29.18 18.11
C GLU A 166 50.02 29.11 17.83
N TRP A 167 50.85 29.25 18.87
CA TRP A 167 52.30 29.14 18.75
C TRP A 167 52.72 27.77 18.19
N TRP A 168 52.05 26.67 18.62
CA TRP A 168 52.32 25.33 18.17
C TRP A 168 51.95 25.15 16.69
N LEU A 169 50.77 25.69 16.26
CA LEU A 169 50.34 25.64 14.87
C LEU A 169 51.33 26.32 13.93
N VAL A 170 51.80 27.51 14.33
CA VAL A 170 52.74 28.30 13.53
C VAL A 170 54.13 27.62 13.50
N GLN A 171 54.68 27.24 14.67
CA GLN A 171 55.98 26.63 14.77
C GLN A 171 56.12 25.31 14.01
N ARG A 172 55.05 24.53 13.97
CA ARG A 172 55.01 23.20 13.32
C ARG A 172 54.47 23.23 11.89
N GLY A 173 53.98 24.38 11.40
CA GLY A 173 53.41 24.50 10.07
C GLY A 173 52.21 23.60 9.83
N ILE A 174 51.33 23.46 10.83
CA ILE A 174 50.21 22.53 10.81
C ILE A 174 49.16 22.98 9.79
N PRO A 175 48.71 22.12 8.87
CA PRO A 175 47.67 22.46 7.90
C PRO A 175 46.31 22.65 8.58
N LEU A 176 45.47 23.49 7.97
CA LEU A 176 44.13 23.87 8.52
C LEU A 176 43.25 22.65 8.91
N LYS A 177 43.33 21.57 8.14
CA LYS A 177 42.57 20.32 8.43
C LYS A 177 42.95 19.70 9.78
N ASP A 178 44.18 19.89 10.26
CA ASP A 178 44.69 19.34 11.51
C ASP A 178 44.81 20.43 12.62
N SER A 179 44.25 21.64 12.40
CA SER A 179 44.31 22.77 13.33
C SER A 179 43.20 22.81 14.37
N HIS A 180 42.27 21.88 14.32
CA HIS A 180 41.19 21.76 15.31
C HIS A 180 41.63 20.95 16.53
N PRO A 181 40.98 21.16 17.71
CA PRO A 181 41.20 20.33 18.87
C PRO A 181 40.95 18.85 18.55
N ASP A 182 41.79 17.99 19.10
CA ASP A 182 41.72 16.55 18.93
C ASP A 182 41.98 15.91 20.28
N PHE A 183 41.02 15.10 20.73
CA PHE A 183 41.04 14.44 22.03
C PHE A 183 41.15 12.93 21.92
N SER A 184 41.54 12.43 20.77
CA SER A 184 41.98 11.05 20.60
C SER A 184 43.43 10.88 21.08
N ASP A 185 43.74 9.71 21.61
CA ASP A 185 45.11 9.31 21.98
C ASP A 185 45.89 10.38 22.81
N LEU A 186 45.23 10.91 23.88
CA LEU A 186 45.81 11.88 24.79
C LEU A 186 46.89 11.23 25.66
N ILE A 187 48.10 11.81 25.67
CA ILE A 187 49.22 11.27 26.44
C ILE A 187 49.64 12.15 27.59
N PHE A 188 49.26 13.44 27.61
CA PHE A 188 49.55 14.33 28.72
C PHE A 188 48.38 15.20 29.10
N LEU A 189 48.13 15.33 30.38
CA LEU A 189 47.42 16.45 31.01
C LEU A 189 48.51 17.37 31.58
N GLU A 190 48.57 18.62 31.15
CA GLU A 190 49.57 19.57 31.61
C GLU A 190 48.88 20.79 32.24
N ILE A 191 49.33 21.18 33.42
CA ILE A 191 48.92 22.37 34.15
C ILE A 191 50.08 23.35 34.15
N GLN A 192 49.87 24.53 33.57
CA GLN A 192 50.90 25.55 33.42
C GLN A 192 50.44 26.83 34.08
N THR A 193 51.38 27.59 34.63
CA THR A 193 51.12 28.96 35.01
C THR A 193 50.63 29.77 33.81
N GLY A 194 49.59 30.60 34.00
CA GLY A 194 48.95 31.35 32.92
C GLY A 194 49.82 32.45 32.30
N SER A 195 49.35 33.05 31.20
CA SER A 195 49.99 34.22 30.61
C SER A 195 49.81 35.46 31.47
N GLN A 196 50.75 36.39 31.34
CA GLN A 196 50.77 37.69 32.08
C GLN A 196 51.02 37.57 33.60
N VAL A 197 51.65 36.49 34.03
CA VAL A 197 52.10 36.32 35.41
C VAL A 197 53.40 37.11 35.55
N ARG A 198 53.44 37.93 36.61
CA ARG A 198 54.65 38.66 37.00
C ARG A 198 55.56 37.75 37.83
N GLU A 199 56.77 38.22 38.10
CA GLU A 199 57.64 37.56 39.08
C GLU A 199 56.90 37.17 40.32
N GLY A 200 57.20 36.00 40.84
CA GLY A 200 56.60 35.58 42.12
C GLY A 200 56.68 34.05 42.35
N LYS A 201 56.44 33.69 43.56
CA LYS A 201 56.33 32.29 43.96
C LYS A 201 54.88 31.84 43.87
N HIS A 202 54.62 30.75 43.17
CA HIS A 202 53.31 30.13 43.01
C HIS A 202 53.38 28.70 43.57
N GLN A 203 52.41 28.28 44.34
CA GLN A 203 52.28 26.90 44.82
C GLN A 203 50.97 26.33 44.28
N ILE A 204 51.10 25.09 43.75
CA ILE A 204 50.00 24.45 43.03
C ILE A 204 49.91 22.99 43.48
N GLN A 205 48.68 22.55 43.69
CA GLN A 205 48.37 21.14 43.92
C GLN A 205 47.16 20.74 43.13
N LEU A 206 47.28 19.75 42.27
CA LEU A 206 46.16 19.14 41.58
C LEU A 206 45.58 18.05 42.49
N LYS A 207 44.32 18.24 42.98
CA LYS A 207 43.65 17.32 43.89
C LYS A 207 42.89 16.21 43.17
N LYS A 208 42.20 16.55 42.09
CA LYS A 208 41.27 15.62 41.48
C LYS A 208 40.97 16.10 40.05
N VAL A 209 40.74 15.15 39.15
CA VAL A 209 40.25 15.40 37.78
C VAL A 209 39.10 14.43 37.50
N VAL A 210 37.99 14.93 37.00
CA VAL A 210 36.82 14.12 36.60
C VAL A 210 36.46 14.43 35.16
N PHE A 211 36.44 13.43 34.34
CA PHE A 211 35.96 13.51 32.94
C PHE A 211 34.51 13.06 32.89
N THR A 212 33.67 13.90 32.32
CA THR A 212 32.24 13.59 32.13
C THR A 212 31.93 13.59 30.65
N GLY A 213 31.29 12.54 30.18
CA GLY A 213 30.93 12.37 28.79
C GLY A 213 29.58 11.68 28.64
N THR A 214 29.21 11.44 27.40
CA THR A 214 27.96 10.76 27.06
C THR A 214 28.22 9.35 26.52
N LEU A 215 27.46 8.36 27.00
CA LEU A 215 27.51 6.98 26.47
C LEU A 215 27.04 6.94 25.02
N ILE A 216 26.03 7.75 24.69
CA ILE A 216 25.47 7.89 23.36
C ILE A 216 25.27 9.38 23.13
N SER A 217 25.86 9.92 22.07
CA SER A 217 25.63 11.33 21.72
C SER A 217 24.17 11.54 21.35
N GLU A 218 23.59 12.68 21.71
CA GLU A 218 22.22 13.06 21.34
C GLU A 218 22.00 12.94 19.83
N ARG A 219 22.98 13.34 19.06
CA ARG A 219 22.93 13.24 17.59
C ARG A 219 22.80 11.79 17.10
N SER A 220 23.50 10.86 17.73
CA SER A 220 23.39 9.43 17.42
C SER A 220 22.05 8.87 17.82
N LEU A 221 21.54 9.25 19.00
CA LEU A 221 20.23 8.85 19.48
C LEU A 221 19.12 9.27 18.53
N TYR A 222 19.07 10.54 18.14
CA TYR A 222 18.09 11.04 17.16
C TYR A 222 18.24 10.37 15.79
N LYS A 223 19.46 10.14 15.34
CA LYS A 223 19.73 9.43 14.09
C LYS A 223 19.11 8.03 14.10
N TRP A 224 19.32 7.27 15.16
CA TRP A 224 18.76 5.92 15.29
C TRP A 224 17.24 5.93 15.43
N MET A 225 16.67 6.93 16.12
CA MET A 225 15.23 7.10 16.17
C MET A 225 14.63 7.35 14.78
N VAL A 226 15.21 8.26 13.99
CA VAL A 226 14.75 8.55 12.62
C VAL A 226 14.85 7.33 11.72
N ILE A 227 15.96 6.59 11.80
CA ILE A 227 16.13 5.34 11.03
C ILE A 227 15.04 4.32 11.45
N GLY A 228 14.83 4.12 12.74
CA GLY A 228 13.82 3.20 13.27
C GLY A 228 12.42 3.54 12.76
N TRP A 229 12.02 4.82 12.83
CA TRP A 229 10.75 5.27 12.30
C TRP A 229 10.64 5.08 10.79
N SER A 230 11.68 5.39 10.02
CA SER A 230 11.71 5.22 8.57
C SER A 230 11.52 3.76 8.17
N VAL A 231 12.21 2.84 8.83
CA VAL A 231 12.06 1.39 8.60
C VAL A 231 10.65 0.93 8.97
N CYS A 232 10.11 1.37 10.10
CA CYS A 232 8.77 1.01 10.53
C CYS A 232 7.69 1.47 9.53
N ILE A 233 7.77 2.73 9.06
CA ILE A 233 6.85 3.28 8.06
C ILE A 233 6.96 2.49 6.75
N LEU A 234 8.18 2.17 6.30
CA LEU A 234 8.39 1.39 5.08
C LEU A 234 7.73 0.01 5.16
N LEU A 235 7.96 -0.71 6.27
CA LEU A 235 7.36 -2.03 6.51
C LEU A 235 5.82 -1.95 6.54
N LEU A 236 5.28 -0.89 7.15
CA LEU A 236 3.85 -0.63 7.19
C LEU A 236 3.26 -0.39 5.80
N LEU A 237 3.94 0.41 4.97
CA LEU A 237 3.54 0.65 3.59
C LEU A 237 3.56 -0.64 2.76
N VAL A 238 4.62 -1.43 2.86
CA VAL A 238 4.72 -2.74 2.19
C VAL A 238 3.57 -3.66 2.61
N TYR A 239 3.31 -3.78 3.91
CA TYR A 239 2.19 -4.57 4.41
C TYR A 239 0.84 -4.11 3.85
N ARG A 240 0.57 -2.78 3.83
CA ARG A 240 -0.68 -2.23 3.28
C ARG A 240 -0.83 -2.53 1.79
N VAL A 241 0.26 -2.38 1.02
CA VAL A 241 0.26 -2.70 -0.43
C VAL A 241 -0.03 -4.18 -0.67
N LEU A 242 0.61 -5.08 0.08
CA LEU A 242 0.37 -6.52 -0.02
C LEU A 242 -1.08 -6.89 0.34
N LYS A 243 -1.62 -6.32 1.42
CA LYS A 243 -3.01 -6.51 1.84
C LYS A 243 -4.01 -6.01 0.78
N LEU A 244 -3.74 -4.83 0.20
CA LEU A 244 -4.57 -4.27 -0.87
C LEU A 244 -4.53 -5.15 -2.13
N LYS A 245 -3.35 -5.62 -2.54
CA LYS A 245 -3.19 -6.55 -3.66
C LYS A 245 -3.97 -7.85 -3.45
N TRP A 246 -3.92 -8.40 -2.24
CA TRP A 246 -4.67 -9.60 -1.91
C TRP A 246 -6.19 -9.38 -1.97
N ALA A 247 -6.68 -8.25 -1.40
CA ALA A 247 -8.09 -7.87 -1.46
C ALA A 247 -8.56 -7.66 -2.90
N LEU A 248 -7.76 -6.98 -3.73
CA LEU A 248 -8.06 -6.75 -5.15
C LEU A 248 -8.16 -8.08 -5.91
N ASN A 249 -7.20 -8.98 -5.75
CA ASN A 249 -7.21 -10.28 -6.40
C ASN A 249 -8.45 -11.10 -6.01
N LYS A 250 -8.86 -11.06 -4.73
CA LYS A 250 -10.07 -11.71 -4.26
C LYS A 250 -11.33 -11.13 -4.92
N THR A 251 -11.41 -9.80 -5.04
CA THR A 251 -12.54 -9.12 -5.71
C THR A 251 -12.62 -9.49 -7.18
N ILE A 252 -11.48 -9.49 -7.89
CA ILE A 252 -11.41 -9.89 -9.31
C ILE A 252 -11.85 -11.35 -9.48
N SER A 253 -11.46 -12.26 -8.58
CA SER A 253 -11.88 -13.67 -8.64
C SER A 253 -13.40 -13.79 -8.47
N HIS A 254 -14.01 -13.11 -7.50
CA HIS A 254 -15.45 -13.12 -7.31
C HIS A 254 -16.21 -12.51 -8.50
N GLN A 255 -15.67 -11.44 -9.09
CA GLN A 255 -16.29 -10.84 -10.28
C GLN A 255 -16.33 -11.83 -11.46
N LYS A 256 -15.23 -12.54 -11.72
CA LYS A 256 -15.17 -13.57 -12.77
C LYS A 256 -16.16 -14.72 -12.51
N GLU A 257 -16.30 -15.14 -11.26
CA GLU A 257 -17.27 -16.15 -10.85
C GLU A 257 -18.71 -15.69 -11.11
N LEU A 258 -19.05 -14.47 -10.71
CA LEU A 258 -20.37 -13.88 -10.98
C LEU A 258 -20.66 -13.75 -12.47
N GLU A 259 -19.69 -13.34 -13.28
CA GLU A 259 -19.83 -13.25 -14.74
C GLU A 259 -20.11 -14.64 -15.35
N SER A 260 -19.42 -15.69 -14.88
CA SER A 260 -19.64 -17.06 -15.36
C SER A 260 -21.03 -17.58 -15.00
N ILE A 261 -21.50 -17.30 -13.75
CA ILE A 261 -22.84 -17.68 -13.30
C ILE A 261 -23.91 -16.94 -14.12
N ASN A 262 -23.75 -15.65 -14.34
CA ASN A 262 -24.68 -14.85 -15.16
C ASN A 262 -24.76 -15.38 -16.59
N LYS A 263 -23.64 -15.75 -17.20
CA LYS A 263 -23.62 -16.36 -18.53
C LYS A 263 -24.37 -17.67 -18.57
N LEU A 264 -24.18 -18.52 -17.56
CA LEU A 264 -24.89 -19.80 -17.45
C LEU A 264 -26.40 -19.60 -17.28
N LEU A 265 -26.81 -18.67 -16.40
CA LEU A 265 -28.22 -18.33 -16.18
C LEU A 265 -28.89 -17.81 -17.46
N ASN A 266 -28.21 -16.95 -18.22
CA ASN A 266 -28.73 -16.43 -19.48
C ASN A 266 -28.92 -17.54 -20.53
N LEU A 267 -28.00 -18.51 -20.58
CA LEU A 267 -28.12 -19.68 -21.46
C LEU A 267 -29.31 -20.57 -21.05
N GLN A 268 -29.46 -20.81 -19.76
CA GLN A 268 -30.59 -21.56 -19.24
C GLN A 268 -31.92 -20.86 -19.50
N ASN A 269 -32.01 -19.55 -19.23
CA ASN A 269 -33.20 -18.75 -19.51
C ASN A 269 -33.58 -18.82 -21.00
N LYS A 270 -32.59 -18.69 -21.88
CA LYS A 270 -32.86 -18.81 -23.33
C LYS A 270 -33.38 -20.19 -23.71
N GLN A 271 -32.82 -21.27 -23.13
CA GLN A 271 -33.33 -22.63 -23.35
C GLN A 271 -34.77 -22.78 -22.84
N PHE A 272 -35.07 -22.23 -21.65
CA PHE A 272 -36.43 -22.23 -21.12
C PHE A 272 -37.40 -21.43 -22.00
N GLU A 273 -36.97 -20.28 -22.51
CA GLU A 273 -37.78 -19.49 -23.44
C GLU A 273 -38.04 -20.26 -24.75
N ASP A 274 -37.03 -20.91 -25.32
CA ASP A 274 -37.19 -21.69 -26.55
C ASP A 274 -38.16 -22.89 -26.32
N LEU A 275 -37.99 -23.60 -25.20
CA LEU A 275 -38.92 -24.68 -24.81
C LEU A 275 -40.36 -24.17 -24.52
N ALA A 276 -40.47 -22.98 -23.94
CA ALA A 276 -41.79 -22.37 -23.65
C ALA A 276 -42.49 -21.83 -24.91
N LYS A 277 -41.79 -21.59 -26.02
CA LYS A 277 -42.33 -21.04 -27.29
C LYS A 277 -42.72 -22.08 -28.31
N THR A 278 -42.42 -23.36 -28.09
CA THR A 278 -42.70 -24.44 -29.05
C THR A 278 -43.75 -25.39 -28.49
N ASP A 279 -44.55 -25.99 -29.36
CA ASP A 279 -45.45 -27.09 -29.05
C ASP A 279 -44.66 -28.40 -29.06
N GLN A 280 -44.68 -29.13 -27.95
CA GLN A 280 -43.82 -30.33 -27.79
C GLN A 280 -44.26 -31.50 -28.68
N LEU A 281 -45.50 -31.54 -29.14
CA LEU A 281 -45.96 -32.62 -30.01
C LEU A 281 -45.56 -32.37 -31.47
N THR A 282 -45.79 -31.15 -31.96
CA THR A 282 -45.67 -30.84 -33.38
C THR A 282 -44.32 -30.20 -33.75
N GLY A 283 -43.60 -29.62 -32.75
CA GLY A 283 -42.41 -28.85 -32.94
C GLY A 283 -42.64 -27.45 -33.54
N LEU A 284 -43.84 -27.06 -33.83
CA LEU A 284 -44.22 -25.74 -34.30
C LEU A 284 -44.21 -24.70 -33.14
N LEU A 285 -44.32 -23.42 -33.47
CA LEU A 285 -44.58 -22.44 -32.44
C LEU A 285 -45.88 -22.78 -31.69
N ASN A 286 -45.89 -22.50 -30.41
CA ASN A 286 -47.12 -22.55 -29.63
C ASN A 286 -47.75 -21.15 -29.50
N ARG A 287 -48.84 -21.02 -28.73
CA ARG A 287 -49.53 -19.76 -28.47
C ARG A 287 -48.64 -18.65 -27.90
N ILE A 288 -47.59 -19.03 -27.12
CA ILE A 288 -46.61 -18.06 -26.58
C ILE A 288 -45.64 -17.64 -27.67
N GLY A 289 -45.12 -18.60 -28.44
CA GLY A 289 -44.10 -18.37 -29.46
C GLY A 289 -44.57 -17.49 -30.62
N ILE A 290 -45.86 -17.59 -30.98
CA ILE A 290 -46.41 -16.81 -32.09
C ILE A 290 -46.67 -15.33 -31.74
N ARG A 291 -46.76 -14.96 -30.47
CA ARG A 291 -47.09 -13.60 -30.03
C ARG A 291 -46.15 -12.55 -30.58
N GLU A 292 -44.86 -12.87 -30.67
CA GLU A 292 -43.85 -11.94 -31.18
C GLU A 292 -44.11 -11.61 -32.66
N ALA A 293 -44.52 -12.59 -33.48
CA ALA A 293 -44.87 -12.41 -34.87
C ALA A 293 -46.12 -11.52 -35.04
N LEU A 294 -47.14 -11.72 -34.16
CA LEU A 294 -48.32 -10.91 -34.14
C LEU A 294 -48.02 -9.42 -33.87
N TYR A 295 -47.20 -9.16 -32.83
CA TYR A 295 -46.82 -7.79 -32.48
C TYR A 295 -45.93 -7.14 -33.55
N LYS A 296 -45.02 -7.89 -34.21
CA LYS A 296 -44.22 -7.39 -35.33
C LYS A 296 -45.11 -7.02 -36.50
N GLY A 297 -46.11 -7.85 -36.85
CA GLY A 297 -47.05 -7.58 -37.92
C GLY A 297 -47.93 -6.36 -37.66
N LEU A 298 -48.43 -6.23 -36.41
CA LEU A 298 -49.22 -5.06 -35.99
C LEU A 298 -48.39 -3.77 -36.16
N LYS A 299 -47.16 -3.78 -35.64
CA LYS A 299 -46.27 -2.62 -35.73
C LYS A 299 -45.94 -2.25 -37.19
N ALA A 300 -45.65 -3.22 -38.04
CA ALA A 300 -45.40 -2.98 -39.47
C ALA A 300 -46.64 -2.40 -40.19
N TRP A 301 -47.82 -2.84 -39.79
CA TRP A 301 -49.06 -2.29 -40.33
C TRP A 301 -49.31 -0.85 -39.82
N GLU A 302 -49.07 -0.55 -38.54
CA GLU A 302 -49.17 0.81 -37.99
C GLU A 302 -48.23 1.80 -38.68
N GLU A 303 -46.94 1.41 -38.82
CA GLU A 303 -45.89 2.27 -39.33
C GLU A 303 -45.95 2.48 -40.86
N ALA A 304 -46.19 1.41 -41.60
CA ALA A 304 -46.07 1.43 -43.07
C ALA A 304 -47.31 0.90 -43.81
N ARG A 305 -48.40 0.60 -43.13
CA ARG A 305 -49.57 -0.05 -43.71
C ARG A 305 -49.22 -1.33 -44.47
N THR A 306 -48.18 -2.04 -44.00
CA THR A 306 -47.75 -3.28 -44.64
C THR A 306 -48.87 -4.34 -44.50
N PRO A 307 -49.31 -4.99 -45.60
CA PRO A 307 -50.34 -5.98 -45.52
C PRO A 307 -50.00 -7.09 -44.56
N PHE A 308 -50.97 -7.45 -43.71
CA PHE A 308 -50.79 -8.47 -42.68
C PHE A 308 -52.02 -9.32 -42.60
N SER A 309 -51.88 -10.62 -42.93
CA SER A 309 -52.98 -11.56 -42.94
C SER A 309 -52.78 -12.68 -41.91
N PHE A 310 -53.89 -13.21 -41.50
CA PHE A 310 -53.99 -14.22 -40.47
C PHE A 310 -54.91 -15.36 -40.96
N VAL A 311 -54.47 -16.58 -40.85
CA VAL A 311 -55.18 -17.79 -41.23
C VAL A 311 -55.37 -18.66 -39.97
N LEU A 312 -56.60 -18.91 -39.62
CA LEU A 312 -56.99 -19.86 -38.59
C LEU A 312 -57.42 -21.17 -39.28
N MET A 313 -56.88 -22.29 -38.84
CA MET A 313 -57.16 -23.60 -39.39
C MET A 313 -57.58 -24.58 -38.30
N ASP A 314 -58.51 -25.46 -38.60
CA ASP A 314 -58.96 -26.50 -37.70
C ASP A 314 -59.18 -27.82 -38.49
N LEU A 315 -58.69 -28.95 -37.95
CA LEU A 315 -58.86 -30.28 -38.55
C LEU A 315 -60.31 -30.74 -38.41
N ASP A 316 -60.95 -31.00 -39.54
CA ASP A 316 -62.33 -31.44 -39.58
C ASP A 316 -62.50 -32.83 -38.94
N HIS A 317 -63.49 -32.95 -38.03
CA HIS A 317 -63.83 -34.20 -37.37
C HIS A 317 -62.71 -34.83 -36.54
N PHE A 318 -61.68 -34.07 -36.07
CA PHE A 318 -60.53 -34.57 -35.34
C PHE A 318 -60.92 -35.34 -34.07
N LYS A 319 -61.99 -34.92 -33.38
CA LYS A 319 -62.51 -35.66 -32.23
C LYS A 319 -62.96 -37.10 -32.64
N GLN A 320 -63.61 -37.26 -33.79
CA GLN A 320 -64.00 -38.60 -34.26
C GLN A 320 -62.79 -39.48 -34.59
N ILE A 321 -61.70 -38.89 -35.07
CA ILE A 321 -60.43 -39.59 -35.30
C ILE A 321 -59.91 -40.14 -33.96
N ASN A 322 -59.87 -39.28 -32.92
CA ASN A 322 -59.43 -39.70 -31.59
C ASN A 322 -60.36 -40.79 -31.00
N ASP A 323 -61.68 -40.62 -31.11
CA ASP A 323 -62.64 -41.54 -30.56
C ASP A 323 -62.62 -42.91 -31.29
N THR A 324 -62.32 -42.93 -32.58
CA THR A 324 -62.29 -44.16 -33.38
C THR A 324 -60.96 -44.89 -33.38
N TYR A 325 -59.84 -44.16 -33.49
CA TYR A 325 -58.51 -44.71 -33.68
C TYR A 325 -57.58 -44.51 -32.49
N GLY A 326 -58.06 -43.82 -31.45
CA GLY A 326 -57.29 -43.54 -30.25
C GLY A 326 -56.38 -42.29 -30.35
N HIS A 327 -56.02 -41.71 -29.20
CA HIS A 327 -55.25 -40.50 -29.11
C HIS A 327 -53.86 -40.58 -29.80
N LYS A 328 -53.25 -41.77 -29.83
CA LYS A 328 -51.95 -41.95 -30.50
C LYS A 328 -52.05 -41.65 -32.00
N VAL A 329 -53.09 -42.11 -32.66
CA VAL A 329 -53.34 -41.84 -34.12
C VAL A 329 -53.67 -40.36 -34.30
N GLY A 330 -54.41 -39.77 -33.37
CA GLY A 330 -54.65 -38.32 -33.39
C GLY A 330 -53.32 -37.49 -33.27
N ASP A 331 -52.43 -37.88 -32.37
CA ASP A 331 -51.12 -37.24 -32.22
C ASP A 331 -50.26 -37.40 -33.50
N GLU A 332 -50.22 -38.58 -34.10
CA GLU A 332 -49.51 -38.83 -35.35
C GLU A 332 -50.10 -38.02 -36.50
N THR A 333 -51.44 -37.85 -36.53
CA THR A 333 -52.14 -36.96 -37.47
C THR A 333 -51.76 -35.49 -37.32
N LEU A 334 -51.70 -35.00 -36.09
CA LEU A 334 -51.26 -33.62 -35.79
C LEU A 334 -49.82 -33.38 -36.22
N ILE A 335 -48.90 -34.34 -35.91
CA ILE A 335 -47.50 -34.27 -36.33
C ILE A 335 -47.36 -34.25 -37.85
N ALA A 336 -48.08 -35.14 -38.56
CA ALA A 336 -48.02 -35.22 -40.02
C ALA A 336 -48.63 -33.96 -40.67
N THR A 337 -49.72 -33.44 -40.16
CA THR A 337 -50.34 -32.18 -40.60
C THR A 337 -49.36 -31.00 -40.41
N ALA A 338 -48.79 -30.90 -39.21
CA ALA A 338 -47.81 -29.86 -38.90
C ALA A 338 -46.63 -29.87 -39.91
N LYS A 339 -46.05 -31.03 -40.16
CA LYS A 339 -44.97 -31.22 -41.16
C LYS A 339 -45.39 -30.84 -42.57
N LEU A 340 -46.63 -31.17 -42.97
CA LEU A 340 -47.16 -30.80 -44.26
C LEU A 340 -47.35 -29.30 -44.39
N LEU A 341 -47.86 -28.63 -43.37
CA LEU A 341 -48.04 -27.20 -43.32
C LEU A 341 -46.68 -26.51 -43.37
N ASP A 342 -45.76 -26.87 -42.50
CA ASP A 342 -44.42 -26.26 -42.42
C ASP A 342 -43.65 -26.31 -43.72
N LYS A 343 -43.77 -27.46 -44.43
CA LYS A 343 -43.12 -27.62 -45.76
C LYS A 343 -43.74 -26.76 -46.86
N ASN A 344 -44.97 -26.27 -46.68
CA ASN A 344 -45.75 -25.58 -47.70
C ASN A 344 -45.99 -24.07 -47.41
N VAL A 345 -45.47 -23.57 -46.30
CA VAL A 345 -45.47 -22.14 -45.94
C VAL A 345 -44.12 -21.51 -46.26
N ARG A 346 -44.04 -20.20 -46.38
CA ARG A 346 -42.81 -19.47 -46.65
C ARG A 346 -41.98 -19.35 -45.38
N ARG A 347 -40.69 -19.20 -45.49
CA ARG A 347 -39.79 -18.95 -44.37
C ARG A 347 -40.12 -17.62 -43.62
N THR A 348 -40.85 -16.70 -44.23
CA THR A 348 -41.28 -15.43 -43.69
C THR A 348 -42.61 -15.55 -42.94
N ASP A 349 -43.34 -16.65 -43.11
CA ASP A 349 -44.61 -16.92 -42.45
C ASP A 349 -44.35 -17.61 -41.13
N TYR A 350 -45.24 -17.40 -40.15
CA TYR A 350 -45.11 -18.00 -38.85
C TYR A 350 -46.24 -18.97 -38.62
N LEU A 351 -45.92 -20.23 -38.50
CA LEU A 351 -46.86 -21.29 -38.26
C LEU A 351 -46.85 -21.72 -36.78
N ALA A 352 -48.00 -21.84 -36.15
CA ALA A 352 -48.14 -22.28 -34.77
C ALA A 352 -49.29 -23.24 -34.60
N ARG A 353 -49.15 -24.14 -33.61
CA ARG A 353 -50.29 -24.87 -33.06
C ARG A 353 -50.94 -24.01 -31.95
N TRP A 354 -52.21 -23.61 -32.14
CA TRP A 354 -52.91 -22.73 -31.22
C TRP A 354 -53.46 -23.48 -30.01
N GLY A 355 -53.97 -24.69 -30.24
CA GLY A 355 -54.49 -25.62 -29.21
C GLY A 355 -55.24 -26.77 -29.82
N GLY A 356 -55.27 -27.93 -29.18
CA GLY A 356 -56.01 -29.11 -29.70
C GLY A 356 -55.64 -29.43 -31.17
N GLU A 357 -56.63 -29.27 -32.06
CA GLU A 357 -56.56 -29.45 -33.50
C GLU A 357 -56.43 -28.16 -34.31
N GLU A 358 -56.28 -27.00 -33.61
CA GLU A 358 -56.22 -25.68 -34.24
C GLU A 358 -54.78 -25.25 -34.56
N PHE A 359 -54.56 -24.75 -35.76
CA PHE A 359 -53.31 -24.16 -36.21
C PHE A 359 -53.53 -22.71 -36.65
N ILE A 360 -52.51 -21.87 -36.44
CA ILE A 360 -52.51 -20.49 -36.86
C ILE A 360 -51.34 -20.28 -37.82
N LEU A 361 -51.59 -19.57 -38.90
CA LEU A 361 -50.57 -19.09 -39.83
C LEU A 361 -50.64 -17.56 -39.92
N ILE A 362 -49.55 -16.92 -39.59
CA ILE A 362 -49.36 -15.50 -39.75
C ILE A 362 -48.58 -15.24 -41.02
N CYS A 363 -49.12 -14.40 -41.89
CA CYS A 363 -48.57 -14.08 -43.19
C CYS A 363 -48.18 -12.57 -43.26
N PRO A 364 -46.94 -12.19 -42.87
CA PRO A 364 -46.49 -10.84 -43.03
C PRO A 364 -46.38 -10.45 -44.52
N ASN A 365 -46.57 -9.17 -44.85
CA ASN A 365 -46.49 -8.63 -46.18
C ASN A 365 -47.39 -9.40 -47.21
N THR A 366 -48.59 -9.82 -46.75
CA THR A 366 -49.51 -10.65 -47.50
C THR A 366 -50.91 -10.07 -47.36
N ASN A 367 -51.57 -9.78 -48.47
CA ASN A 367 -52.97 -9.28 -48.45
C ASN A 367 -54.00 -10.42 -48.40
N LEU A 368 -55.26 -10.08 -48.19
CA LEU A 368 -56.35 -11.05 -48.04
C LEU A 368 -56.46 -12.06 -49.17
N GLU A 369 -56.32 -11.64 -50.45
CA GLU A 369 -56.40 -12.48 -51.61
C GLU A 369 -55.23 -13.49 -51.66
N GLN A 370 -54.05 -13.01 -51.40
CA GLN A 370 -52.83 -13.87 -51.34
C GLN A 370 -52.91 -14.90 -50.21
N ALA A 371 -53.39 -14.47 -49.03
CA ALA A 371 -53.59 -15.37 -47.92
C ALA A 371 -54.72 -16.42 -48.18
N TYR A 372 -55.74 -16.04 -48.86
CA TYR A 372 -56.81 -16.96 -49.29
C TYR A 372 -56.24 -18.03 -50.24
N ILE A 373 -55.49 -17.65 -51.29
CA ILE A 373 -54.83 -18.58 -52.21
C ILE A 373 -53.90 -19.55 -51.49
N LEU A 374 -53.14 -19.02 -50.51
CA LEU A 374 -52.25 -19.86 -49.70
C LEU A 374 -53.07 -20.85 -48.89
N ALA A 375 -54.14 -20.43 -48.21
CA ALA A 375 -55.01 -21.29 -47.42
C ALA A 375 -55.70 -22.36 -48.26
N GLU A 376 -56.18 -22.05 -49.48
CA GLU A 376 -56.73 -23.01 -50.44
C GLU A 376 -55.67 -24.01 -50.87
N THR A 377 -54.44 -23.59 -51.11
CA THR A 377 -53.36 -24.48 -51.44
C THR A 377 -53.07 -25.46 -50.32
N LEU A 378 -53.04 -24.98 -49.06
CA LEU A 378 -52.82 -25.82 -47.88
C LEU A 378 -54.00 -26.79 -47.68
N ARG A 379 -55.26 -26.32 -47.80
CA ARG A 379 -56.44 -27.14 -47.74
C ARG A 379 -56.38 -28.32 -48.72
N SER A 380 -56.17 -27.98 -50.00
CA SER A 380 -56.08 -28.97 -51.10
C SER A 380 -54.97 -30.00 -50.85
N LYS A 381 -53.81 -29.56 -50.30
CA LYS A 381 -52.70 -30.45 -49.97
C LYS A 381 -53.06 -31.38 -48.81
N ILE A 382 -53.77 -30.89 -47.77
CA ILE A 382 -54.22 -31.74 -46.66
C ILE A 382 -55.23 -32.78 -47.17
N GLU A 383 -56.21 -32.35 -47.98
CA GLU A 383 -57.20 -33.27 -48.56
C GLU A 383 -56.56 -34.34 -49.45
N ALA A 384 -55.55 -33.98 -50.21
CA ALA A 384 -54.84 -34.88 -51.10
C ALA A 384 -53.79 -35.79 -50.43
N ALA A 385 -53.36 -35.44 -49.21
CA ALA A 385 -52.34 -36.14 -48.50
C ALA A 385 -52.89 -37.38 -47.78
N GLU A 386 -52.14 -38.46 -47.90
CA GLU A 386 -52.34 -39.66 -47.08
C GLU A 386 -51.57 -39.45 -45.75
N ILE A 387 -52.16 -38.61 -44.87
CA ILE A 387 -51.55 -38.23 -43.59
C ILE A 387 -51.42 -39.42 -42.65
N TYR A 388 -52.38 -40.33 -42.70
CA TYR A 388 -52.36 -41.61 -41.97
C TYR A 388 -52.99 -42.68 -42.89
N PRO A 389 -52.50 -43.91 -42.89
CA PRO A 389 -53.00 -44.99 -43.76
C PRO A 389 -54.54 -45.15 -43.65
N ASP A 390 -55.21 -45.18 -44.81
CA ASP A 390 -56.69 -45.36 -44.91
C ASP A 390 -57.54 -44.28 -44.25
N LEU A 391 -56.97 -43.16 -43.78
CA LEU A 391 -57.66 -42.07 -43.13
C LEU A 391 -57.66 -40.81 -43.96
N LYS A 392 -58.77 -40.39 -44.49
CA LYS A 392 -58.90 -39.08 -45.18
C LYS A 392 -59.15 -37.99 -44.16
N ILE A 393 -58.31 -37.01 -44.18
CA ILE A 393 -58.32 -35.86 -43.31
C ILE A 393 -58.59 -34.62 -44.14
N THR A 394 -59.47 -33.77 -43.69
CA THR A 394 -59.73 -32.44 -44.26
C THR A 394 -59.59 -31.40 -43.18
N ALA A 395 -59.47 -30.12 -43.58
CA ALA A 395 -59.42 -29.00 -42.67
C ALA A 395 -60.22 -27.81 -43.17
N SER A 396 -60.82 -27.11 -42.24
CA SER A 396 -61.50 -25.83 -42.50
C SER A 396 -60.60 -24.63 -42.18
N PHE A 397 -60.70 -23.59 -42.97
CA PHE A 397 -59.82 -22.42 -42.87
C PHE A 397 -60.66 -21.13 -42.80
N GLY A 398 -60.30 -20.24 -41.87
CA GLY A 398 -60.80 -18.87 -41.79
C GLY A 398 -59.64 -17.90 -42.09
N VAL A 399 -59.79 -17.03 -43.07
CA VAL A 399 -58.77 -16.05 -43.45
C VAL A 399 -59.25 -14.65 -43.19
N ALA A 400 -58.43 -13.84 -42.53
CA ALA A 400 -58.68 -12.42 -42.33
C ALA A 400 -57.43 -11.58 -42.59
N SER A 401 -57.59 -10.33 -43.00
CA SER A 401 -56.50 -9.36 -43.12
C SER A 401 -56.73 -8.17 -42.21
N MET A 402 -55.66 -7.59 -41.73
CA MET A 402 -55.71 -6.43 -40.85
C MET A 402 -56.22 -5.21 -41.63
N THR A 403 -57.34 -4.64 -41.15
CA THR A 403 -57.99 -3.43 -41.68
C THR A 403 -57.78 -2.22 -40.75
N GLU A 404 -57.58 -2.50 -39.48
CA GLU A 404 -57.27 -1.54 -38.42
C GLU A 404 -56.27 -2.15 -37.41
N PRO A 405 -55.53 -1.33 -36.64
CA PRO A 405 -54.50 -1.82 -35.72
C PRO A 405 -55.08 -2.50 -34.47
N ASN A 406 -55.85 -3.55 -34.69
CA ASN A 406 -56.52 -4.28 -33.61
C ASN A 406 -56.43 -5.79 -33.85
N LEU A 407 -55.58 -6.45 -33.10
CA LEU A 407 -55.39 -7.91 -33.16
C LEU A 407 -56.63 -8.68 -32.78
N ASP A 408 -57.42 -8.21 -31.80
CA ASP A 408 -58.62 -8.92 -31.34
C ASP A 408 -59.69 -8.95 -32.42
N GLN A 409 -59.82 -7.85 -33.20
CA GLN A 409 -60.71 -7.82 -34.35
C GLN A 409 -60.22 -8.73 -35.51
N LEU A 410 -58.89 -8.77 -35.76
CA LEU A 410 -58.32 -9.66 -36.75
C LEU A 410 -58.57 -11.13 -36.39
N PHE A 411 -58.35 -11.51 -35.11
CA PHE A 411 -58.68 -12.83 -34.62
C PHE A 411 -60.18 -13.17 -34.76
N LYS A 412 -61.03 -12.25 -34.31
CA LYS A 412 -62.49 -12.41 -34.42
C LYS A 412 -62.98 -12.61 -35.85
N ALA A 413 -62.44 -11.84 -36.79
CA ALA A 413 -62.74 -11.95 -38.20
C ALA A 413 -62.36 -13.31 -38.79
N ALA A 414 -61.16 -13.83 -38.41
CA ALA A 414 -60.70 -15.14 -38.84
C ALA A 414 -61.49 -16.29 -38.18
N ASP A 415 -61.87 -16.15 -36.94
CA ASP A 415 -62.71 -17.13 -36.22
C ASP A 415 -64.12 -17.21 -36.81
N GLU A 416 -64.77 -16.05 -37.08
CA GLU A 416 -66.06 -15.98 -37.77
C GLU A 416 -65.96 -16.61 -39.17
N ALA A 417 -64.90 -16.39 -39.89
CA ALA A 417 -64.64 -17.01 -41.18
C ALA A 417 -64.45 -18.54 -41.07
N LEU A 418 -63.75 -19.01 -40.07
CA LEU A 418 -63.55 -20.43 -39.79
C LEU A 418 -64.87 -21.10 -39.39
N TYR A 419 -65.65 -20.45 -38.55
CA TYR A 419 -66.99 -20.93 -38.18
C TYR A 419 -67.87 -21.04 -39.43
N ALA A 420 -67.88 -20.04 -40.32
CA ALA A 420 -68.59 -20.10 -41.57
C ALA A 420 -68.13 -21.28 -42.44
N ALA A 421 -66.82 -21.54 -42.54
CA ALA A 421 -66.25 -22.68 -43.25
C ALA A 421 -66.79 -24.00 -42.69
N LYS A 422 -66.81 -24.18 -41.35
CA LYS A 422 -67.35 -25.38 -40.68
C LYS A 422 -68.87 -25.53 -40.88
N SER A 423 -69.65 -24.49 -40.77
CA SER A 423 -71.12 -24.51 -40.93
C SER A 423 -71.57 -24.76 -42.35
N GLN A 424 -70.78 -24.33 -43.35
CA GLN A 424 -71.11 -24.51 -44.77
C GLN A 424 -70.73 -25.88 -45.34
N GLY A 425 -70.29 -26.80 -44.52
CA GLY A 425 -70.01 -28.18 -44.91
C GLY A 425 -68.52 -28.59 -44.83
N ARG A 426 -67.69 -27.79 -44.14
CA ARG A 426 -66.25 -28.07 -43.88
C ARG A 426 -65.40 -28.16 -45.17
N ASN A 427 -64.14 -28.57 -45.03
CA ASN A 427 -63.18 -28.73 -46.10
C ASN A 427 -63.18 -27.55 -47.09
N ARG A 428 -63.08 -26.33 -46.59
CA ARG A 428 -63.11 -25.08 -47.38
C ARG A 428 -62.38 -23.95 -46.70
N VAL A 429 -62.13 -22.96 -47.49
CA VAL A 429 -61.56 -21.67 -47.02
C VAL A 429 -62.68 -20.63 -47.13
N VAL A 430 -62.92 -19.90 -46.04
CA VAL A 430 -63.76 -18.68 -46.03
C VAL A 430 -62.92 -17.50 -45.61
N ARG A 431 -63.13 -16.34 -46.24
CA ARG A 431 -62.40 -15.09 -45.95
C ARG A 431 -63.34 -13.98 -45.53
N LYS A 432 -62.85 -13.11 -44.70
CA LYS A 432 -63.60 -11.98 -44.20
C LYS A 432 -62.81 -10.69 -44.20
#